data_89820b928c7834fd22e0566fa450b624
#
_entry.id   89820b928c7834fd22e0566fa450b624
#
_cell.length_a   1.000
_cell.length_b   1.000
_cell.length_c   1.000
_cell.angle_alpha   90.00
_cell.angle_beta   90.00
_cell.angle_gamma   90.00
#
_symmetry.space_group_name_H-M   'P 1'
#
loop_
_entity.id
_entity.type
_entity.pdbx_description
1 polymer ?
#
loop_
_entity_poly.entity_id
_entity_poly.type
_entity_poly.pdbx_seq_one_letter_code
_entity_poly.pdbx_strand_id
1 'polypeptide(L)'
;MTTGEKNELKKLQRKKEVRRQYEKIAITVGVIIVIIFAGKMIFGKKKSVPTAGNVETSQKQTQVETTVQEETTRAIDPNKPMIALTFDDGPGQYTGKLLDALEKYNARASFFMCGYSLKKTDIPVDELLKRMDALGCDLGNHTMNHCALDKVSKSKRKYEINGVNELVKKAVGYNPKFLRPPYG
;
A
#
# COMPACT_ATOMS: atom_id res chain seq x y z
N MET A 1 -2.71 -30.83 -30.71
CA MET A 1 -2.77 -29.95 -29.54
C MET A 1 -3.71 -28.80 -29.84
N THR A 2 -4.82 -28.71 -29.16
CA THR A 2 -5.85 -27.69 -29.37
C THR A 2 -5.40 -26.33 -28.79
N THR A 3 -6.04 -25.27 -29.21
CA THR A 3 -5.75 -23.90 -28.68
C THR A 3 -5.97 -23.82 -27.16
N GLY A 4 -6.91 -24.61 -26.63
CA GLY A 4 -7.16 -24.70 -25.19
C GLY A 4 -6.02 -25.34 -24.41
N GLU A 5 -5.45 -26.44 -24.90
CA GLU A 5 -4.32 -27.11 -24.29
C GLU A 5 -3.05 -26.25 -24.25
N LYS A 6 -2.82 -25.44 -25.30
CA LYS A 6 -1.71 -24.49 -25.36
C LYS A 6 -1.85 -23.39 -24.29
N ASN A 7 -3.06 -22.91 -24.06
CA ASN A 7 -3.31 -21.88 -23.05
C ASN A 7 -3.14 -22.40 -21.62
N GLU A 8 -3.59 -23.63 -21.34
CA GLU A 8 -3.38 -24.25 -20.03
C GLU A 8 -1.89 -24.55 -19.77
N LEU A 9 -1.15 -24.98 -20.80
CA LEU A 9 0.29 -25.21 -20.67
C LEU A 9 1.05 -23.91 -20.36
N LYS A 10 0.70 -22.79 -21.00
CA LYS A 10 1.27 -21.46 -20.71
C LYS A 10 0.96 -20.99 -19.29
N LYS A 11 -0.26 -21.24 -18.78
CA LYS A 11 -0.62 -20.90 -17.38
C LYS A 11 0.20 -21.72 -16.40
N LEU A 12 0.41 -23.01 -16.65
CA LEU A 12 1.23 -23.88 -15.83
C LEU A 12 2.70 -23.46 -15.83
N GLN A 13 3.23 -23.08 -16.98
CA GLN A 13 4.62 -22.58 -17.07
C GLN A 13 4.80 -21.28 -16.28
N ARG A 14 3.87 -20.30 -16.40
CA ARG A 14 3.91 -19.06 -15.62
C ARG A 14 3.85 -19.33 -14.12
N LYS A 15 2.98 -20.25 -13.66
CA LYS A 15 2.91 -20.62 -12.24
C LYS A 15 4.25 -21.23 -11.75
N LYS A 16 4.92 -22.05 -12.55
CA LYS A 16 6.24 -22.62 -12.22
C LYS A 16 7.33 -21.55 -12.15
N GLU A 17 7.32 -20.58 -13.07
CA GLU A 17 8.28 -19.46 -13.06
C GLU A 17 8.10 -18.56 -11.84
N VAL A 18 6.87 -18.19 -11.52
CA VAL A 18 6.55 -17.41 -10.31
C VAL A 18 7.02 -18.14 -9.06
N ARG A 19 6.73 -19.44 -8.94
CA ARG A 19 7.19 -20.25 -7.79
C ARG A 19 8.72 -20.26 -7.67
N ARG A 20 9.44 -20.44 -8.78
CA ARG A 20 10.92 -20.38 -8.78
C ARG A 20 11.47 -19.02 -8.36
N GLN A 21 10.81 -17.94 -8.73
CA GLN A 21 11.18 -16.59 -8.29
C GLN A 21 10.99 -16.43 -6.77
N TYR A 22 9.86 -16.87 -6.22
CA TYR A 22 9.63 -16.84 -4.77
C TYR A 22 10.66 -17.69 -4.00
N GLU A 23 11.03 -18.88 -4.48
CA GLU A 23 12.05 -19.71 -3.87
C GLU A 23 13.42 -19.00 -3.84
N LYS A 24 13.81 -18.34 -4.93
CA LYS A 24 15.05 -17.55 -4.97
C LYS A 24 15.02 -16.38 -3.97
N ILE A 25 13.92 -15.64 -3.89
CA ILE A 25 13.75 -14.53 -2.93
C ILE A 25 13.82 -15.06 -1.49
N ALA A 26 13.16 -16.16 -1.19
CA ALA A 26 13.17 -16.77 0.14
C ALA A 26 14.59 -17.19 0.58
N ILE A 27 15.38 -17.76 -0.34
CA ILE A 27 16.78 -18.11 -0.08
C ILE A 27 17.61 -16.86 0.19
N THR A 28 17.46 -15.81 -0.62
CA THR A 28 18.19 -14.54 -0.47
C THR A 28 17.88 -13.88 0.87
N VAL A 29 16.59 -13.81 1.26
CA VAL A 29 16.15 -13.26 2.54
C VAL A 29 16.70 -14.12 3.71
N GLY A 30 16.66 -15.43 3.59
CA GLY A 30 17.24 -16.34 4.59
C GLY A 30 18.74 -16.10 4.82
N VAL A 31 19.51 -15.92 3.74
CA VAL A 31 20.94 -15.61 3.83
C VAL A 31 21.19 -14.26 4.51
N ILE A 32 20.41 -13.22 4.18
CA ILE A 32 20.52 -11.90 4.81
C ILE A 32 20.24 -11.99 6.32
N ILE A 33 19.20 -12.73 6.73
CA ILE A 33 18.88 -12.92 8.15
C ILE A 33 20.02 -13.59 8.89
N VAL A 34 20.63 -14.62 8.31
CA VAL A 34 21.79 -15.31 8.91
C VAL A 34 22.98 -14.37 9.08
N ILE A 35 23.27 -13.53 8.09
CA ILE A 35 24.36 -12.53 8.15
C ILE A 35 24.11 -11.50 9.27
N ILE A 36 22.87 -11.02 9.41
CA ILE A 36 22.49 -10.05 10.46
C ILE A 36 22.62 -10.69 11.86
N PHE A 37 22.22 -11.96 12.02
CA PHE A 37 22.36 -12.68 13.28
C PHE A 37 23.82 -12.97 13.64
N ALA A 38 24.63 -13.38 12.68
CA ALA A 38 26.06 -13.57 12.87
C ALA A 38 26.79 -12.27 13.24
N GLY A 39 26.42 -11.15 12.59
CA GLY A 39 26.96 -9.82 12.91
C GLY A 39 26.65 -9.36 14.34
N LYS A 40 25.48 -9.67 14.87
CA LYS A 40 25.11 -9.34 16.27
C LYS A 40 25.87 -10.16 17.32
N MET A 41 26.29 -11.38 16.99
CA MET A 41 27.10 -12.22 17.90
C MET A 41 28.55 -11.72 18.05
N ILE A 42 29.10 -11.05 17.04
CA ILE A 42 30.50 -10.60 17.04
C ILE A 42 30.69 -9.24 17.76
N PHE A 43 29.64 -8.42 17.90
CA PHE A 43 29.74 -7.07 18.49
C PHE A 43 29.13 -6.91 19.91
N GLY A 44 28.79 -7.99 20.55
CA GLY A 44 28.10 -8.00 21.86
C GLY A 44 29.00 -8.27 23.06
N LYS A 45 30.11 -7.52 23.30
CA LYS A 45 30.76 -7.47 24.62
C LYS A 45 31.49 -6.14 24.82
N LYS A 46 30.90 -5.20 25.56
CA LYS A 46 31.64 -4.27 26.41
C LYS A 46 30.89 -4.03 27.72
N LYS A 47 31.69 -4.14 28.78
CA LYS A 47 31.38 -4.20 30.20
C LYS A 47 30.76 -2.94 30.79
N SER A 48 29.91 -3.17 31.79
CA SER A 48 29.47 -2.24 32.83
C SER A 48 30.56 -1.93 33.86
N VAL A 49 30.54 -0.73 34.42
CA VAL A 49 30.89 -0.46 35.85
C VAL A 49 30.16 0.84 36.27
N PRO A 50 29.67 0.92 37.53
CA PRO A 50 28.70 1.91 37.96
C PRO A 50 29.32 3.05 38.79
N THR A 51 28.66 4.20 38.84
CA THR A 51 28.80 5.10 40.01
C THR A 51 27.54 5.94 40.17
N ALA A 52 27.10 6.02 41.38
CA ALA A 52 25.94 6.68 41.91
C ALA A 52 26.00 8.23 41.83
N GLY A 53 24.83 8.83 41.84
CA GLY A 53 24.63 10.14 42.39
C GLY A 53 23.75 11.10 41.61
N ASN A 54 22.64 11.41 42.21
CA ASN A 54 21.81 12.60 42.18
C ASN A 54 20.60 12.67 41.24
N VAL A 55 19.51 12.74 41.96
CA VAL A 55 18.14 13.11 41.57
C VAL A 55 18.12 14.55 41.04
N GLU A 56 17.64 14.70 39.83
CA GLU A 56 16.94 15.90 39.39
C GLU A 56 15.85 15.54 38.38
N THR A 57 14.65 15.87 38.80
CA THR A 57 13.41 15.77 38.05
C THR A 57 13.50 16.68 36.83
N SER A 58 13.61 16.11 35.65
CA SER A 58 13.38 16.84 34.41
C SER A 58 12.44 16.03 33.51
N GLN A 59 11.27 16.60 33.34
CA GLN A 59 10.24 16.10 32.42
C GLN A 59 10.80 16.03 31.01
N LYS A 60 11.13 14.82 30.56
CA LYS A 60 11.49 14.57 29.17
C LYS A 60 10.21 14.40 28.36
N GLN A 61 9.75 15.51 27.80
CA GLN A 61 8.81 15.46 26.69
C GLN A 61 9.40 14.56 25.59
N THR A 62 8.77 13.42 25.41
CA THR A 62 8.99 12.57 24.23
C THR A 62 8.42 13.34 23.04
N GLN A 63 9.27 14.05 22.32
CA GLN A 63 8.93 14.50 20.98
C GLN A 63 8.81 13.25 20.12
N VAL A 64 7.58 12.88 19.82
CA VAL A 64 7.26 12.02 18.71
C VAL A 64 7.60 12.84 17.46
N GLU A 65 8.74 12.57 16.89
CA GLU A 65 9.13 13.08 15.58
C GLU A 65 8.15 12.47 14.56
N THR A 66 7.03 13.16 14.39
CA THR A 66 6.15 12.93 13.25
C THR A 66 6.95 13.38 12.02
N THR A 67 7.57 12.45 11.34
CA THR A 67 8.03 12.67 9.96
C THR A 67 6.80 12.99 9.13
N VAL A 68 6.46 14.27 9.09
CA VAL A 68 5.59 14.82 8.07
C VAL A 68 6.35 14.60 6.76
N GLN A 69 5.95 13.58 5.99
CA GLN A 69 6.37 13.50 4.60
C GLN A 69 5.92 14.81 3.98
N GLU A 70 6.89 15.64 3.60
CA GLU A 70 6.64 16.82 2.78
C GLU A 70 5.87 16.34 1.56
N GLU A 71 4.56 16.62 1.52
CA GLU A 71 3.80 16.53 0.29
C GLU A 71 4.55 17.42 -0.70
N THR A 72 5.24 16.83 -1.67
CA THR A 72 5.80 17.57 -2.79
C THR A 72 4.62 18.20 -3.53
N THR A 73 4.16 19.34 -3.02
CA THR A 73 3.17 20.15 -3.69
C THR A 73 3.76 20.57 -5.02
N ARG A 74 3.28 19.92 -6.08
CA ARG A 74 3.61 20.33 -7.44
C ARG A 74 3.28 21.81 -7.54
N ALA A 75 4.25 22.64 -7.90
CA ALA A 75 4.03 24.07 -8.09
C ALA A 75 2.89 24.26 -9.11
N ILE A 76 1.77 24.78 -8.63
CA ILE A 76 0.58 25.05 -9.46
C ILE A 76 0.89 26.32 -10.25
N ASP A 77 0.90 26.23 -11.57
CA ASP A 77 0.97 27.39 -12.44
C ASP A 77 -0.47 27.94 -12.62
N PRO A 78 -0.82 29.07 -12.02
CA PRO A 78 -2.19 29.61 -12.08
C PRO A 78 -2.61 30.01 -13.50
N ASN A 79 -1.68 30.09 -14.44
CA ASN A 79 -1.93 30.45 -15.84
C ASN A 79 -2.21 29.23 -16.73
N LYS A 80 -2.12 28.03 -16.18
CA LYS A 80 -2.40 26.79 -16.93
C LYS A 80 -3.69 26.13 -16.46
N PRO A 81 -4.50 25.59 -17.38
CA PRO A 81 -5.68 24.82 -16.99
C PRO A 81 -5.27 23.57 -16.20
N MET A 82 -5.97 23.32 -15.11
CA MET A 82 -5.81 22.10 -14.32
C MET A 82 -7.01 21.19 -14.51
N ILE A 83 -6.74 19.88 -14.55
CA ILE A 83 -7.75 18.83 -14.48
C ILE A 83 -7.42 17.89 -13.32
N ALA A 84 -8.44 17.41 -12.63
CA ALA A 84 -8.31 16.34 -11.65
C ALA A 84 -8.84 15.05 -12.28
N LEU A 85 -8.01 13.99 -12.26
CA LEU A 85 -8.40 12.66 -12.69
C LEU A 85 -8.85 11.85 -11.48
N THR A 86 -10.07 11.32 -11.52
CA THR A 86 -10.58 10.43 -10.46
C THR A 86 -11.15 9.16 -11.08
N PHE A 87 -10.95 8.04 -10.39
CA PHE A 87 -11.41 6.71 -10.82
C PHE A 87 -12.11 6.03 -9.66
N ASP A 88 -13.36 5.69 -9.87
CA ASP A 88 -14.21 5.02 -8.88
C ASP A 88 -14.33 3.51 -9.19
N ASP A 89 -14.84 2.73 -8.22
CA ASP A 89 -15.17 1.30 -8.33
C ASP A 89 -13.99 0.33 -8.54
N GLY A 90 -12.79 0.87 -8.76
CA GLY A 90 -11.59 0.04 -8.98
C GLY A 90 -11.11 -0.70 -7.71
N PRO A 91 -10.01 -1.44 -7.87
CA PRO A 91 -9.27 -1.70 -9.09
C PRO A 91 -9.96 -2.70 -10.04
N GLY A 92 -9.71 -2.56 -11.33
CA GLY A 92 -10.19 -3.46 -12.37
C GLY A 92 -9.06 -4.02 -13.25
N GLN A 93 -9.42 -4.81 -14.25
CA GLN A 93 -8.46 -5.48 -15.16
C GLN A 93 -7.52 -4.52 -15.92
N TYR A 94 -7.90 -3.26 -16.06
CA TYR A 94 -7.10 -2.24 -16.76
C TYR A 94 -6.33 -1.32 -15.83
N THR A 95 -6.45 -1.48 -14.51
CA THR A 95 -5.80 -0.58 -13.56
C THR A 95 -4.27 -0.58 -13.72
N GLY A 96 -3.65 -1.74 -13.97
CA GLY A 96 -2.21 -1.81 -14.24
C GLY A 96 -1.78 -0.97 -15.44
N LYS A 97 -2.52 -1.07 -16.56
CA LYS A 97 -2.26 -0.27 -17.77
C LYS A 97 -2.50 1.22 -17.55
N LEU A 98 -3.49 1.57 -16.72
CA LEU A 98 -3.74 2.96 -16.34
C LEU A 98 -2.56 3.53 -15.54
N LEU A 99 -2.00 2.76 -14.59
CA LEU A 99 -0.81 3.16 -13.84
C LEU A 99 0.40 3.32 -14.76
N ASP A 100 0.58 2.45 -15.77
CA ASP A 100 1.62 2.59 -16.78
C ASP A 100 1.49 3.92 -17.55
N ALA A 101 0.26 4.31 -17.89
CA ALA A 101 -0.01 5.59 -18.57
C ALA A 101 0.26 6.79 -17.64
N LEU A 102 -0.20 6.76 -16.39
CA LEU A 102 0.06 7.81 -15.41
C LEU A 102 1.56 8.01 -15.19
N GLU A 103 2.30 6.93 -15.04
CA GLU A 103 3.76 6.95 -14.90
C GLU A 103 4.44 7.56 -16.12
N LYS A 104 4.08 7.09 -17.33
CA LYS A 104 4.61 7.59 -18.61
C LYS A 104 4.45 9.10 -18.77
N TYR A 105 3.31 9.64 -18.37
CA TYR A 105 3.01 11.07 -18.52
C TYR A 105 3.28 11.87 -17.24
N ASN A 106 3.91 11.26 -16.24
CA ASN A 106 4.13 11.88 -14.91
C ASN A 106 2.85 12.53 -14.37
N ALA A 107 1.71 11.84 -14.56
CA ALA A 107 0.41 12.27 -14.10
C ALA A 107 0.03 11.57 -12.79
N ARG A 108 -0.91 12.15 -12.05
CA ARG A 108 -1.47 11.60 -10.81
C ARG A 108 -2.97 11.51 -10.93
N ALA A 109 -3.57 10.66 -10.10
CA ALA A 109 -5.01 10.51 -10.03
C ALA A 109 -5.44 10.17 -8.60
N SER A 110 -6.72 10.35 -8.29
CA SER A 110 -7.33 9.86 -7.06
C SER A 110 -8.15 8.63 -7.37
N PHE A 111 -7.86 7.50 -6.70
CA PHE A 111 -8.56 6.23 -6.87
C PHE A 111 -9.49 6.00 -5.68
N PHE A 112 -10.80 6.03 -5.91
CA PHE A 112 -11.81 5.67 -4.91
C PHE A 112 -12.18 4.20 -5.08
N MET A 113 -11.59 3.36 -4.23
CA MET A 113 -11.59 1.91 -4.42
C MET A 113 -12.67 1.22 -3.61
N CYS A 114 -13.29 0.21 -4.21
CA CYS A 114 -14.21 -0.70 -3.54
C CYS A 114 -13.46 -1.91 -2.97
N GLY A 115 -13.82 -2.31 -1.74
CA GLY A 115 -13.19 -3.45 -1.09
C GLY A 115 -13.40 -4.77 -1.83
N TYR A 116 -14.56 -4.99 -2.46
CA TYR A 116 -14.82 -6.18 -3.27
C TYR A 116 -13.92 -6.23 -4.52
N SER A 117 -13.62 -5.09 -5.12
CA SER A 117 -12.72 -4.99 -6.28
C SER A 117 -11.28 -5.28 -5.87
N LEU A 118 -10.83 -4.74 -4.73
CA LEU A 118 -9.53 -5.06 -4.15
C LEU A 118 -9.31 -6.56 -3.92
N LYS A 119 -10.37 -7.31 -3.60
CA LYS A 119 -10.31 -8.76 -3.38
C LYS A 119 -10.33 -9.60 -4.66
N LYS A 120 -10.66 -9.01 -5.80
CA LYS A 120 -10.85 -9.71 -7.09
C LYS A 120 -9.77 -9.40 -8.14
N THR A 121 -8.83 -8.53 -7.83
CA THR A 121 -7.76 -8.18 -8.76
C THR A 121 -6.78 -9.35 -8.98
N ASP A 122 -6.30 -9.51 -10.22
CA ASP A 122 -5.28 -10.49 -10.58
C ASP A 122 -3.87 -10.08 -10.11
N ILE A 123 -3.67 -8.80 -9.79
CA ILE A 123 -2.43 -8.26 -9.21
C ILE A 123 -2.55 -8.34 -7.68
N PRO A 124 -1.50 -8.74 -6.96
CA PRO A 124 -1.51 -8.69 -5.50
C PRO A 124 -1.87 -7.28 -5.00
N VAL A 125 -2.90 -7.19 -4.17
CA VAL A 125 -3.46 -5.91 -3.69
C VAL A 125 -2.38 -5.01 -3.09
N ASP A 126 -1.52 -5.57 -2.26
CA ASP A 126 -0.45 -4.82 -1.59
C ASP A 126 0.55 -4.22 -2.60
N GLU A 127 0.85 -4.93 -3.70
CA GLU A 127 1.71 -4.46 -4.78
C GLU A 127 1.05 -3.32 -5.56
N LEU A 128 -0.23 -3.49 -5.89
CA LEU A 128 -0.99 -2.50 -6.63
C LEU A 128 -1.13 -1.19 -5.85
N LEU A 129 -1.50 -1.25 -4.58
CA LEU A 129 -1.66 -0.09 -3.72
C LEU A 129 -0.34 0.63 -3.47
N LYS A 130 0.75 -0.11 -3.26
CA LYS A 130 2.09 0.48 -3.14
C LYS A 130 2.54 1.17 -4.42
N ARG A 131 2.20 0.62 -5.59
CA ARG A 131 2.51 1.28 -6.87
C ARG A 131 1.72 2.56 -7.05
N MET A 132 0.42 2.57 -6.72
CA MET A 132 -0.39 3.80 -6.74
C MET A 132 0.21 4.87 -5.82
N ASP A 133 0.58 4.50 -4.61
CA ASP A 133 1.19 5.38 -3.62
C ASP A 133 2.54 5.93 -4.10
N ALA A 134 3.42 5.08 -4.61
CA ALA A 134 4.73 5.47 -5.17
C ALA A 134 4.63 6.45 -6.35
N LEU A 135 3.55 6.36 -7.15
CA LEU A 135 3.25 7.31 -8.21
C LEU A 135 2.65 8.64 -7.68
N GLY A 136 2.44 8.76 -6.37
CA GLY A 136 1.83 9.92 -5.74
C GLY A 136 0.35 10.08 -6.05
N CYS A 137 -0.35 8.97 -6.29
CA CYS A 137 -1.80 8.96 -6.44
C CYS A 137 -2.48 8.92 -5.07
N ASP A 138 -3.68 9.53 -4.97
CA ASP A 138 -4.49 9.43 -3.76
C ASP A 138 -5.19 8.08 -3.68
N LEU A 139 -5.12 7.47 -2.52
CA LEU A 139 -5.85 6.25 -2.20
C LEU A 139 -7.11 6.60 -1.43
N GLY A 140 -8.25 6.61 -2.10
CA GLY A 140 -9.57 6.93 -1.57
C GLY A 140 -10.40 5.68 -1.27
N ASN A 141 -11.39 5.86 -0.42
CA ASN A 141 -12.34 4.83 0.01
C ASN A 141 -13.68 5.00 -0.71
N HIS A 142 -14.18 3.93 -1.35
CA HIS A 142 -15.49 3.91 -2.00
C HIS A 142 -16.39 2.81 -1.42
N THR A 143 -16.21 2.49 -0.14
CA THR A 143 -16.87 1.44 0.63
C THR A 143 -16.47 0.00 0.27
N MET A 144 -16.76 -0.94 1.14
CA MET A 144 -16.41 -2.36 0.92
C MET A 144 -17.21 -2.98 -0.24
N ASN A 145 -18.51 -2.72 -0.32
CA ASN A 145 -19.43 -3.40 -1.23
C ASN A 145 -20.26 -2.43 -2.08
N HIS A 146 -19.79 -1.20 -2.27
CA HIS A 146 -20.46 -0.17 -3.05
C HIS A 146 -21.92 0.02 -2.62
N CYS A 147 -22.20 0.16 -1.33
CA CYS A 147 -23.56 0.35 -0.81
C CYS A 147 -23.90 1.82 -0.52
N ALA A 148 -25.16 2.17 -0.62
CA ALA A 148 -25.68 3.45 -0.18
C ALA A 148 -25.59 3.56 1.35
N LEU A 149 -24.71 4.43 1.85
CA LEU A 149 -24.40 4.51 3.29
C LEU A 149 -25.56 5.03 4.14
N ASP A 150 -26.48 5.78 3.56
CA ASP A 150 -27.72 6.28 4.19
C ASP A 150 -28.76 5.19 4.42
N LYS A 151 -28.73 4.11 3.61
CA LYS A 151 -29.70 3.02 3.63
C LYS A 151 -29.29 1.80 4.46
N VAL A 152 -28.13 1.87 5.13
CA VAL A 152 -27.63 0.75 5.93
C VAL A 152 -27.52 1.10 7.41
N SER A 153 -27.55 0.08 8.27
CA SER A 153 -27.40 0.25 9.72
C SER A 153 -26.03 0.85 10.10
N LYS A 154 -25.93 1.45 11.28
CA LYS A 154 -24.69 2.02 11.80
C LYS A 154 -23.53 1.01 11.82
N SER A 155 -23.80 -0.24 12.22
CA SER A 155 -22.80 -1.30 12.24
C SER A 155 -22.33 -1.67 10.84
N LYS A 156 -23.25 -1.79 9.88
CA LYS A 156 -22.92 -2.05 8.48
C LYS A 156 -22.12 -0.90 7.88
N ARG A 157 -22.50 0.35 8.14
CA ARG A 157 -21.77 1.54 7.69
C ARG A 157 -20.32 1.55 8.19
N LYS A 158 -20.12 1.22 9.48
CA LYS A 158 -18.78 1.07 10.04
C LYS A 158 -17.96 0.00 9.33
N TYR A 159 -18.56 -1.16 9.03
CA TYR A 159 -17.89 -2.22 8.26
C TYR A 159 -17.53 -1.77 6.84
N GLU A 160 -18.44 -1.07 6.15
CA GLU A 160 -18.26 -0.59 4.78
C GLU A 160 -17.08 0.40 4.67
N ILE A 161 -16.90 1.25 5.65
CA ILE A 161 -15.82 2.24 5.67
C ILE A 161 -14.53 1.60 6.18
N ASN A 162 -14.56 0.95 7.34
CA ASN A 162 -13.33 0.47 7.97
C ASN A 162 -12.69 -0.67 7.17
N GLY A 163 -13.48 -1.49 6.47
CA GLY A 163 -12.94 -2.60 5.69
C GLY A 163 -11.97 -2.17 4.61
N VAL A 164 -12.27 -1.10 3.87
CA VAL A 164 -11.32 -0.53 2.87
C VAL A 164 -10.14 0.14 3.56
N ASN A 165 -10.40 0.88 4.64
CA ASN A 165 -9.34 1.54 5.41
C ASN A 165 -8.28 0.53 5.90
N GLU A 166 -8.71 -0.62 6.41
CA GLU A 166 -7.81 -1.67 6.87
C GLU A 166 -6.99 -2.29 5.72
N LEU A 167 -7.60 -2.51 4.55
CA LEU A 167 -6.90 -3.02 3.37
C LEU A 167 -5.81 -2.06 2.90
N VAL A 168 -6.12 -0.77 2.80
CA VAL A 168 -5.16 0.26 2.39
C VAL A 168 -4.08 0.42 3.44
N LYS A 169 -4.45 0.55 4.73
CA LYS A 169 -3.48 0.68 5.82
C LYS A 169 -2.51 -0.48 5.90
N LYS A 170 -2.98 -1.70 5.67
CA LYS A 170 -2.11 -2.89 5.63
C LYS A 170 -1.06 -2.80 4.53
N ALA A 171 -1.41 -2.25 3.36
CA ALA A 171 -0.52 -2.17 2.21
C ALA A 171 0.48 -1.02 2.30
N VAL A 172 0.03 0.19 2.67
CA VAL A 172 0.83 1.42 2.60
C VAL A 172 1.10 2.08 3.95
N GLY A 173 0.56 1.55 5.06
CA GLY A 173 0.85 2.01 6.42
C GLY A 173 -0.06 3.12 6.95
N TYR A 174 -0.93 3.71 6.14
CA TYR A 174 -1.86 4.78 6.54
C TYR A 174 -3.28 4.54 6.01
N ASN A 175 -4.27 5.19 6.62
CA ASN A 175 -5.66 5.13 6.17
C ASN A 175 -5.91 6.06 4.98
N PRO A 176 -6.86 5.74 4.07
CA PRO A 176 -7.35 6.70 3.09
C PRO A 176 -7.74 8.03 3.72
N LYS A 177 -7.30 9.13 3.11
CA LYS A 177 -7.67 10.49 3.57
C LYS A 177 -9.07 10.91 3.11
N PHE A 178 -9.58 10.29 2.06
CA PHE A 178 -10.82 10.67 1.39
C PHE A 178 -11.79 9.49 1.32
N LEU A 179 -13.07 9.80 1.53
CA LEU A 179 -14.19 8.89 1.30
C LEU A 179 -15.11 9.53 0.26
N ARG A 180 -15.43 8.77 -0.78
CA ARG A 180 -16.52 9.11 -1.71
C ARG A 180 -17.65 8.10 -1.49
N PRO A 181 -18.81 8.52 -0.95
CA PRO A 181 -19.94 7.63 -0.82
C PRO A 181 -20.43 7.18 -2.20
N PRO A 182 -20.79 5.90 -2.38
CA PRO A 182 -21.51 5.48 -3.58
C PRO A 182 -22.85 6.24 -3.72
N TYR A 183 -23.22 6.56 -4.95
CA TYR A 183 -24.46 7.27 -5.31
C TYR A 183 -24.53 8.75 -4.89
N GLY A 184 -23.48 9.34 -4.37
CA GLY A 184 -23.43 10.77 -3.99
C GLY A 184 -23.76 11.05 -2.55
#